data_1cc02bf340e61554b8c92337c0db8545
#
_entry.id   1cc02bf340e61554b8c92337c0db8545
#
_cell.length_a   1.000
_cell.length_b   1.000
_cell.length_c   1.000
_cell.angle_alpha   90.00
_cell.angle_beta   90.00
_cell.angle_gamma   90.00
#
_symmetry.space_group_name_H-M   'P 1'
#
loop_
_entity.id
_entity.type
_entity.pdbx_description
1 polymer ?
#
loop_
_entity_poly.entity_id
_entity_poly.type
_entity_poly.pdbx_seq_one_letter_code
_entity_poly.pdbx_strand_id
1 'polypeptide(L)'
;AYYPTKTIVPSTEIVQDRVSLELFRGCIRGCRFCQAGYVYRPVRNRSEELLRGYAVEAVEDSGYQDMTLSSLSTSDYPHLVELCDDLEDFCAQRHVTLALPSLRADNFSMALMERLQKGRKTGLTFAPEAGTQRLRDAINKNLTEEDLLESCRRAFAGGYSAVKLYFMLGLPTETDEDVLGIADIAAHVMHAWRESALNKTRGVRITVSTSWFVPKPHTAFQWEPQIPIEEYERRVKLLREAMNTKSV
;
A
#
# COMPACT_ATOMS: atom_id res chain seq x y z
N ALA A 1 23.99 1.56 13.47
CA ALA A 1 22.84 1.71 14.38
C ALA A 1 22.35 0.31 14.78
N TYR A 2 21.87 0.13 16.01
CA TYR A 2 21.33 -1.16 16.48
C TYR A 2 20.09 -1.56 15.69
N TYR A 3 20.00 -2.84 15.32
CA TYR A 3 18.82 -3.47 14.72
C TYR A 3 18.53 -4.77 15.49
N PRO A 4 17.30 -4.99 15.97
CA PRO A 4 16.97 -6.19 16.73
C PRO A 4 16.80 -7.37 15.75
N THR A 5 17.77 -8.27 15.71
CA THR A 5 17.68 -9.54 14.96
C THR A 5 17.12 -10.67 15.81
N LYS A 6 17.37 -10.62 17.13
CA LYS A 6 16.83 -11.57 18.11
C LYS A 6 15.47 -11.09 18.58
N THR A 7 14.42 -11.59 17.94
CA THR A 7 13.04 -11.21 18.24
C THR A 7 12.43 -12.17 19.26
N ILE A 8 11.68 -11.63 20.22
CA ILE A 8 10.89 -12.49 21.11
C ILE A 8 9.72 -13.03 20.31
N VAL A 9 9.68 -14.36 20.14
CA VAL A 9 8.58 -15.05 19.47
C VAL A 9 7.47 -15.31 20.51
N PRO A 10 6.26 -14.75 20.33
CA PRO A 10 5.17 -14.94 21.27
C PRO A 10 4.61 -16.37 21.18
N SER A 11 4.10 -16.88 22.29
CA SER A 11 3.42 -18.18 22.36
C SER A 11 1.93 -18.13 22.01
N THR A 12 1.40 -16.94 21.70
CA THR A 12 0.01 -16.72 21.30
C THR A 12 -0.05 -16.16 19.87
N GLU A 13 -1.19 -16.34 19.22
CA GLU A 13 -1.44 -15.70 17.91
C GLU A 13 -1.29 -14.19 17.97
N ILE A 14 -0.54 -13.63 17.04
CA ILE A 14 -0.36 -12.19 16.84
C ILE A 14 -0.58 -11.81 15.38
N VAL A 15 -0.96 -10.55 15.14
CA VAL A 15 -1.27 -10.06 13.79
C VAL A 15 -0.04 -10.03 12.86
N GLN A 16 1.15 -9.78 13.42
CA GLN A 16 2.41 -9.65 12.67
C GLN A 16 3.39 -10.79 13.02
N ASP A 17 2.94 -12.02 12.86
CA ASP A 17 3.72 -13.23 13.17
C ASP A 17 4.74 -13.53 12.05
N ARG A 18 5.75 -12.66 11.93
CA ARG A 18 6.74 -12.70 10.83
C ARG A 18 7.98 -11.86 11.13
N VAL A 19 9.07 -12.12 10.41
CA VAL A 19 10.20 -11.21 10.37
C VAL A 19 9.80 -9.93 9.62
N SER A 20 10.00 -8.76 10.22
CA SER A 20 9.80 -7.47 9.57
C SER A 20 11.14 -6.78 9.33
N LEU A 21 11.59 -6.71 8.08
CA LEU A 21 12.85 -6.12 7.69
C LEU A 21 12.66 -4.67 7.25
N GLU A 22 13.09 -3.70 8.08
CA GLU A 22 12.99 -2.27 7.77
C GLU A 22 14.08 -1.84 6.76
N LEU A 23 13.69 -1.55 5.52
CA LEU A 23 14.60 -1.14 4.44
C LEU A 23 15.19 0.25 4.66
N PHE A 24 14.34 1.18 5.03
CA PHE A 24 14.70 2.56 5.29
C PHE A 24 13.70 3.23 6.22
N ARG A 25 14.12 4.33 6.80
CA ARG A 25 13.30 5.18 7.65
C ARG A 25 13.13 6.54 7.01
N GLY A 26 11.90 7.09 7.09
CA GLY A 26 11.54 8.35 6.49
C GLY A 26 10.72 8.17 5.20
N CYS A 27 10.26 9.29 4.62
CA CYS A 27 9.54 9.30 3.36
C CYS A 27 9.87 10.58 2.59
N ILE A 28 10.19 10.45 1.29
CA ILE A 28 10.47 11.60 0.41
C ILE A 28 9.20 12.30 -0.07
N ARG A 29 8.05 11.62 0.06
CA ARG A 29 6.77 12.13 -0.42
C ARG A 29 6.28 13.27 0.49
N GLY A 30 5.67 14.25 -0.08
CA GLY A 30 5.21 15.44 0.63
C GLY A 30 3.70 15.48 0.85
N CYS A 31 3.04 14.34 1.06
CA CYS A 31 1.59 14.30 1.29
C CYS A 31 1.22 15.19 2.47
N ARG A 32 0.32 16.17 2.25
CA ARG A 32 0.01 17.24 3.22
C ARG A 32 -0.64 16.76 4.51
N PHE A 33 -1.24 15.58 4.50
CA PHE A 33 -1.89 14.94 5.65
C PHE A 33 -0.97 14.01 6.45
N CYS A 34 0.19 13.63 5.89
CA CYS A 34 0.98 12.51 6.41
C CYS A 34 2.13 12.99 7.30
N GLN A 35 2.04 12.69 8.60
CA GLN A 35 3.05 13.05 9.59
C GLN A 35 4.42 12.41 9.31
N ALA A 36 4.44 11.19 8.77
CA ALA A 36 5.67 10.45 8.50
C ALA A 36 6.62 11.17 7.53
N GLY A 37 6.07 11.88 6.53
CA GLY A 37 6.86 12.68 5.58
C GLY A 37 7.49 13.94 6.19
N TYR A 38 7.10 14.35 7.38
CA TYR A 38 7.61 15.54 8.08
C TYR A 38 8.53 15.16 9.25
N VAL A 39 8.08 14.24 10.11
CA VAL A 39 8.79 13.90 11.35
C VAL A 39 10.03 13.03 11.09
N TYR A 40 9.99 12.15 10.09
CA TYR A 40 11.06 11.17 9.83
C TYR A 40 12.03 11.58 8.71
N ARG A 41 12.10 12.85 8.35
CA ARG A 41 13.12 13.37 7.42
C ARG A 41 14.48 13.49 8.11
N PRO A 42 15.59 13.26 7.36
CA PRO A 42 15.71 12.78 5.99
C PRO A 42 15.42 11.28 5.85
N VAL A 43 15.25 10.81 4.60
CA VAL A 43 15.22 9.37 4.32
C VAL A 43 16.61 8.78 4.60
N ARG A 44 16.63 7.65 5.29
CA ARG A 44 17.84 6.95 5.69
C ARG A 44 17.74 5.49 5.26
N ASN A 45 18.37 5.18 4.13
CA ASN A 45 18.42 3.84 3.59
C ASN A 45 19.42 2.98 4.37
N ARG A 46 19.16 1.71 4.51
CA ARG A 46 20.12 0.68 4.91
C ARG A 46 20.78 0.13 3.65
N SER A 47 22.03 -0.29 3.74
CA SER A 47 22.70 -0.96 2.62
C SER A 47 22.12 -2.38 2.42
N GLU A 48 22.17 -2.87 1.20
CA GLU A 48 21.72 -4.23 0.87
C GLU A 48 22.48 -5.29 1.67
N GLU A 49 23.77 -5.13 1.84
CA GLU A 49 24.61 -6.03 2.63
C GLU A 49 24.10 -6.16 4.09
N LEU A 50 23.78 -5.04 4.73
CA LEU A 50 23.20 -5.03 6.08
C LEU A 50 21.82 -5.70 6.11
N LEU A 51 20.99 -5.42 5.11
CA LEU A 51 19.65 -6.00 5.04
C LEU A 51 19.69 -7.51 4.85
N ARG A 52 20.59 -8.02 4.02
CA ARG A 52 20.82 -9.47 3.86
C ARG A 52 21.27 -10.11 5.18
N GLY A 53 22.24 -9.50 5.85
CA GLY A 53 22.71 -9.99 7.15
C GLY A 53 21.60 -10.05 8.19
N TYR A 54 20.81 -8.99 8.32
CA TYR A 54 19.67 -8.93 9.25
C TYR A 54 18.56 -9.92 8.89
N ALA A 55 18.31 -10.16 7.60
CA ALA A 55 17.31 -11.14 7.16
C ALA A 55 17.71 -12.55 7.58
N VAL A 56 18.96 -12.92 7.34
CA VAL A 56 19.49 -14.25 7.73
C VAL A 56 19.42 -14.43 9.24
N GLU A 57 20.00 -13.50 10.02
CA GLU A 57 20.01 -13.58 11.47
C GLU A 57 18.59 -13.63 12.05
N ALA A 58 17.68 -12.77 11.58
CA ALA A 58 16.33 -12.71 12.12
C ALA A 58 15.49 -13.98 11.82
N VAL A 59 15.66 -14.58 10.64
CA VAL A 59 15.00 -15.86 10.29
C VAL A 59 15.59 -17.01 11.10
N GLU A 60 16.91 -17.09 11.22
CA GLU A 60 17.58 -18.18 11.96
C GLU A 60 17.30 -18.12 13.46
N ASP A 61 17.28 -16.94 14.05
CA ASP A 61 17.02 -16.76 15.48
C ASP A 61 15.52 -16.92 15.86
N SER A 62 14.60 -16.55 14.96
CA SER A 62 13.16 -16.62 15.25
C SER A 62 12.47 -17.91 14.79
N GLY A 63 12.97 -18.51 13.72
CA GLY A 63 12.32 -19.65 13.05
C GLY A 63 11.05 -19.29 12.27
N TYR A 64 10.78 -18.00 12.04
CA TYR A 64 9.63 -17.56 11.25
C TYR A 64 9.71 -18.02 9.79
N GLN A 65 8.56 -18.41 9.25
CA GLN A 65 8.41 -18.85 7.85
C GLN A 65 7.89 -17.72 6.93
N ASP A 66 7.60 -16.54 7.49
CA ASP A 66 7.18 -15.38 6.76
C ASP A 66 8.13 -14.20 7.04
N MET A 67 8.56 -13.50 6.00
CA MET A 67 9.32 -12.27 6.08
C MET A 67 8.63 -11.17 5.27
N THR A 68 8.61 -9.96 5.80
CA THR A 68 8.07 -8.79 5.11
C THR A 68 9.09 -7.68 5.04
N LEU A 69 9.24 -7.04 3.87
CA LEU A 69 10.01 -5.82 3.74
C LEU A 69 9.16 -4.64 4.21
N SER A 70 9.67 -3.85 5.13
CA SER A 70 8.91 -2.77 5.77
C SER A 70 9.54 -1.41 5.50
N SER A 71 8.70 -0.47 5.09
CA SER A 71 9.03 0.96 5.00
C SER A 71 7.76 1.78 4.80
N LEU A 72 7.89 3.11 4.79
CA LEU A 72 6.77 4.02 4.50
C LEU A 72 6.40 4.07 3.00
N SER A 73 7.30 3.62 2.13
CA SER A 73 7.10 3.57 0.67
C SER A 73 8.12 2.62 0.05
N THR A 74 7.86 1.33 0.14
CA THR A 74 8.83 0.28 -0.20
C THR A 74 9.33 0.37 -1.64
N SER A 75 8.48 0.76 -2.58
CA SER A 75 8.86 0.99 -3.97
C SER A 75 9.84 2.16 -4.21
N ASP A 76 10.09 2.99 -3.20
CA ASP A 76 11.09 4.07 -3.28
C ASP A 76 12.50 3.63 -2.83
N TYR A 77 12.70 2.35 -2.45
CA TYR A 77 14.04 1.84 -2.16
C TYR A 77 14.84 1.67 -3.46
N PRO A 78 16.04 2.28 -3.59
CA PRO A 78 16.75 2.38 -4.88
C PRO A 78 17.07 1.04 -5.54
N HIS A 79 17.41 0.02 -4.76
CA HIS A 79 17.85 -1.30 -5.21
C HIS A 79 16.87 -2.40 -4.79
N LEU A 80 15.56 -2.10 -4.88
CA LEU A 80 14.53 -3.03 -4.39
C LEU A 80 14.52 -4.35 -5.16
N VAL A 81 14.74 -4.30 -6.46
CA VAL A 81 14.69 -5.48 -7.34
C VAL A 81 15.84 -6.41 -7.01
N GLU A 82 17.06 -5.88 -6.95
CA GLU A 82 18.28 -6.63 -6.64
C GLU A 82 18.21 -7.26 -5.24
N LEU A 83 17.72 -6.48 -4.25
CA LEU A 83 17.53 -6.98 -2.89
C LEU A 83 16.49 -8.10 -2.85
N CYS A 84 15.39 -7.98 -3.60
CA CYS A 84 14.36 -9.01 -3.65
C CYS A 84 14.90 -10.30 -4.26
N ASP A 85 15.75 -10.22 -5.30
CA ASP A 85 16.35 -11.40 -5.91
C ASP A 85 17.20 -12.18 -4.92
N ASP A 86 18.10 -11.47 -4.25
CA ASP A 86 18.98 -12.07 -3.27
C ASP A 86 18.22 -12.68 -2.07
N LEU A 87 17.20 -12.00 -1.61
CA LEU A 87 16.37 -12.50 -0.51
C LEU A 87 15.45 -13.66 -0.95
N GLU A 88 14.97 -13.69 -2.21
CA GLU A 88 14.20 -14.83 -2.72
C GLU A 88 14.99 -16.12 -2.74
N ASP A 89 16.27 -16.08 -3.18
CA ASP A 89 17.13 -17.25 -3.18
C ASP A 89 17.33 -17.79 -1.74
N PHE A 90 17.59 -16.91 -0.80
CA PHE A 90 17.70 -17.27 0.62
C PHE A 90 16.37 -17.84 1.16
N CYS A 91 15.25 -17.16 0.89
CA CYS A 91 13.93 -17.55 1.35
C CYS A 91 13.51 -18.91 0.77
N ALA A 92 13.78 -19.17 -0.52
CA ALA A 92 13.47 -20.44 -1.17
C ALA A 92 14.22 -21.61 -0.52
N GLN A 93 15.50 -21.44 -0.16
CA GLN A 93 16.30 -22.47 0.52
C GLN A 93 15.81 -22.79 1.93
N ARG A 94 15.19 -21.83 2.60
CA ARG A 94 14.71 -21.94 4.00
C ARG A 94 13.19 -22.12 4.12
N HIS A 95 12.47 -22.21 2.99
CA HIS A 95 11.00 -22.29 2.94
C HIS A 95 10.31 -21.09 3.61
N VAL A 96 10.91 -19.90 3.48
CA VAL A 96 10.38 -18.61 3.98
C VAL A 96 9.62 -17.92 2.86
N THR A 97 8.46 -17.35 3.16
CA THR A 97 7.69 -16.53 2.21
C THR A 97 8.10 -15.07 2.31
N LEU A 98 8.52 -14.46 1.20
CA LEU A 98 8.81 -13.04 1.13
C LEU A 98 7.57 -12.24 0.73
N ALA A 99 7.19 -11.24 1.53
CA ALA A 99 6.06 -10.35 1.27
C ALA A 99 6.51 -8.89 1.14
N LEU A 100 5.90 -8.17 0.20
CA LEU A 100 6.13 -6.74 -0.05
C LEU A 100 4.85 -5.95 0.25
N PRO A 101 4.69 -5.41 1.44
CA PRO A 101 3.63 -4.45 1.74
C PRO A 101 4.00 -3.06 1.23
N SER A 102 3.01 -2.18 1.11
CA SER A 102 3.20 -0.74 0.85
C SER A 102 3.82 -0.41 -0.51
N LEU A 103 3.44 -1.14 -1.56
CA LEU A 103 3.76 -0.76 -2.92
C LEU A 103 2.92 0.45 -3.35
N ARG A 104 3.58 1.45 -3.92
CA ARG A 104 2.88 2.58 -4.52
C ARG A 104 2.50 2.25 -5.96
N ALA A 105 1.33 2.73 -6.38
CA ALA A 105 0.84 2.51 -7.72
C ALA A 105 1.68 3.21 -8.81
N ASP A 106 2.30 4.37 -8.50
CA ASP A 106 3.13 5.13 -9.42
C ASP A 106 4.53 4.53 -9.69
N ASN A 107 4.95 3.55 -8.89
CA ASN A 107 6.26 2.93 -9.02
C ASN A 107 6.18 1.38 -8.97
N PHE A 108 5.17 0.84 -9.64
CA PHE A 108 4.88 -0.58 -9.65
C PHE A 108 5.62 -1.28 -10.79
N SER A 109 6.75 -1.96 -10.49
CA SER A 109 7.59 -2.63 -11.47
C SER A 109 7.04 -4.01 -11.85
N MET A 110 6.92 -4.29 -13.17
CA MET A 110 6.58 -5.63 -13.69
C MET A 110 7.60 -6.69 -13.28
N ALA A 111 8.90 -6.36 -13.32
CA ALA A 111 9.95 -7.27 -12.91
C ALA A 111 9.78 -7.70 -11.44
N LEU A 112 9.43 -6.75 -10.56
CA LEU A 112 9.13 -7.05 -9.16
C LEU A 112 7.91 -7.95 -9.02
N MET A 113 6.86 -7.71 -9.83
CA MET A 113 5.65 -8.53 -9.82
C MET A 113 5.86 -9.96 -10.28
N GLU A 114 6.60 -10.17 -11.35
CA GLU A 114 6.89 -11.51 -11.88
C GLU A 114 7.65 -12.36 -10.86
N ARG A 115 8.50 -11.72 -10.08
CA ARG A 115 9.28 -12.37 -9.01
C ARG A 115 8.40 -12.72 -7.81
N LEU A 116 7.58 -11.79 -7.34
CA LEU A 116 6.60 -12.04 -6.27
C LEU A 116 5.54 -13.09 -6.64
N GLN A 117 5.34 -13.36 -7.91
CA GLN A 117 4.39 -14.38 -8.39
C GLN A 117 4.80 -15.81 -8.10
N LYS A 118 6.06 -16.09 -7.79
CA LYS A 118 6.52 -17.43 -7.42
C LYS A 118 5.92 -17.90 -6.08
N GLY A 119 5.49 -16.96 -5.24
CA GLY A 119 4.85 -17.25 -3.95
C GLY A 119 3.31 -17.23 -3.99
N ARG A 120 2.69 -17.30 -2.81
CA ARG A 120 1.22 -17.21 -2.65
C ARG A 120 0.74 -15.80 -2.99
N LYS A 121 -0.11 -15.65 -4.01
CA LYS A 121 -0.69 -14.38 -4.42
C LYS A 121 -1.63 -13.86 -3.34
N THR A 122 -1.20 -12.85 -2.61
CA THR A 122 -2.03 -12.07 -1.69
C THR A 122 -2.70 -10.92 -2.46
N GLY A 123 -3.80 -10.37 -1.93
CA GLY A 123 -4.43 -9.19 -2.54
C GLY A 123 -3.51 -7.97 -2.51
N LEU A 124 -3.59 -7.14 -3.53
CA LEU A 124 -2.85 -5.87 -3.58
C LEU A 124 -3.61 -4.76 -2.87
N THR A 125 -2.86 -3.82 -2.32
CA THR A 125 -3.42 -2.66 -1.64
C THR A 125 -2.81 -1.40 -2.22
N PHE A 126 -3.66 -0.49 -2.69
CA PHE A 126 -3.28 0.84 -3.14
C PHE A 126 -4.01 1.90 -2.32
N ALA A 127 -3.39 3.04 -2.16
CA ALA A 127 -3.93 4.17 -1.40
C ALA A 127 -4.00 5.45 -2.26
N PRO A 128 -5.01 5.60 -3.13
CA PRO A 128 -5.24 6.85 -3.86
C PRO A 128 -5.54 8.03 -2.93
N GLU A 129 -6.14 7.75 -1.78
CA GLU A 129 -6.55 8.68 -0.71
C GLU A 129 -7.74 9.59 -1.06
N ALA A 130 -7.92 9.98 -2.34
CA ALA A 130 -8.98 10.85 -2.81
C ALA A 130 -9.58 10.38 -4.15
N GLY A 131 -10.86 10.65 -4.36
CA GLY A 131 -11.61 10.16 -5.52
C GLY A 131 -11.33 10.92 -6.82
N THR A 132 -10.89 12.18 -6.76
CA THR A 132 -10.60 12.98 -7.96
C THR A 132 -9.13 13.39 -8.05
N GLN A 133 -8.66 13.68 -9.28
CA GLN A 133 -7.32 14.21 -9.48
C GLN A 133 -7.12 15.55 -8.77
N ARG A 134 -8.13 16.44 -8.87
CA ARG A 134 -8.13 17.72 -8.17
C ARG A 134 -7.81 17.57 -6.69
N LEU A 135 -8.47 16.63 -6.02
CA LEU A 135 -8.29 16.46 -4.58
C LEU A 135 -6.97 15.70 -4.28
N ARG A 136 -6.53 14.76 -5.14
CA ARG A 136 -5.19 14.15 -5.03
C ARG A 136 -4.08 15.21 -5.13
N ASP A 137 -4.22 16.17 -6.03
CA ASP A 137 -3.27 17.29 -6.16
C ASP A 137 -3.33 18.22 -4.94
N ALA A 138 -4.54 18.53 -4.45
CA ALA A 138 -4.72 19.33 -3.24
C ALA A 138 -4.06 18.73 -2.00
N ILE A 139 -4.05 17.40 -1.85
CA ILE A 139 -3.38 16.71 -0.75
C ILE A 139 -1.91 16.35 -1.05
N ASN A 140 -1.40 16.73 -2.22
CA ASN A 140 -0.04 16.42 -2.70
C ASN A 140 0.26 14.91 -2.70
N LYS A 141 -0.69 14.10 -3.19
CA LYS A 141 -0.52 12.64 -3.24
C LYS A 141 0.44 12.21 -4.35
N ASN A 142 0.60 13.02 -5.40
CA ASN A 142 1.45 12.73 -6.57
C ASN A 142 1.17 11.33 -7.15
N LEU A 143 -0.08 11.05 -7.42
CA LEU A 143 -0.57 9.84 -8.04
C LEU A 143 -1.67 10.21 -9.03
N THR A 144 -1.51 9.83 -10.29
CA THR A 144 -2.57 9.97 -11.28
C THR A 144 -3.51 8.75 -11.24
N GLU A 145 -4.70 8.92 -11.80
CA GLU A 145 -5.61 7.80 -11.95
C GLU A 145 -5.05 6.76 -12.93
N GLU A 146 -4.38 7.21 -13.99
CA GLU A 146 -3.76 6.30 -14.97
C GLU A 146 -2.64 5.44 -14.34
N ASP A 147 -1.81 6.01 -13.44
CA ASP A 147 -0.80 5.24 -12.70
C ASP A 147 -1.46 4.11 -11.89
N LEU A 148 -2.60 4.41 -11.26
CA LEU A 148 -3.37 3.43 -10.49
C LEU A 148 -3.95 2.34 -11.41
N LEU A 149 -4.58 2.73 -12.52
CA LEU A 149 -5.22 1.80 -13.44
C LEU A 149 -4.20 0.93 -14.16
N GLU A 150 -3.08 1.49 -14.57
CA GLU A 150 -1.98 0.72 -15.17
C GLU A 150 -1.42 -0.32 -14.20
N SER A 151 -1.22 0.05 -12.94
CA SER A 151 -0.80 -0.89 -11.89
C SER A 151 -1.82 -1.99 -11.65
N CYS A 152 -3.11 -1.66 -11.70
CA CYS A 152 -4.19 -2.64 -11.62
C CYS A 152 -4.21 -3.58 -12.83
N ARG A 153 -4.06 -3.07 -14.07
CA ARG A 153 -3.99 -3.89 -15.28
C ARG A 153 -2.85 -4.90 -15.22
N ARG A 154 -1.65 -4.44 -14.84
CA ARG A 154 -0.48 -5.30 -14.65
C ARG A 154 -0.73 -6.39 -13.60
N ALA A 155 -1.31 -6.02 -12.47
CA ALA A 155 -1.66 -6.96 -11.43
C ALA A 155 -2.65 -8.02 -11.92
N PHE A 156 -3.71 -7.63 -12.63
CA PHE A 156 -4.71 -8.55 -13.14
C PHE A 156 -4.17 -9.44 -14.27
N ALA A 157 -3.32 -8.91 -15.14
CA ALA A 157 -2.57 -9.70 -16.12
C ALA A 157 -1.62 -10.69 -15.43
N GLY A 158 -1.06 -10.33 -14.28
CA GLY A 158 -0.28 -11.20 -13.41
C GLY A 158 -1.12 -12.23 -12.63
N GLY A 159 -2.46 -12.23 -12.78
CA GLY A 159 -3.37 -13.21 -12.15
C GLY A 159 -3.82 -12.88 -10.74
N TYR A 160 -3.65 -11.63 -10.28
CA TYR A 160 -4.30 -11.16 -9.05
C TYR A 160 -5.81 -11.00 -9.29
N SER A 161 -6.59 -11.32 -8.27
CA SER A 161 -8.06 -11.22 -8.32
C SER A 161 -8.65 -10.44 -7.13
N ALA A 162 -7.80 -9.77 -6.36
CA ALA A 162 -8.24 -8.95 -5.24
C ALA A 162 -7.40 -7.67 -5.17
N VAL A 163 -8.10 -6.52 -5.11
CA VAL A 163 -7.49 -5.19 -4.93
C VAL A 163 -8.24 -4.47 -3.82
N LYS A 164 -7.49 -3.87 -2.89
CA LYS A 164 -8.03 -3.01 -1.85
C LYS A 164 -7.57 -1.57 -2.10
N LEU A 165 -8.52 -0.65 -2.09
CA LEU A 165 -8.29 0.77 -2.31
C LEU A 165 -8.60 1.53 -1.02
N TYR A 166 -7.64 2.33 -0.56
CA TYR A 166 -7.81 3.18 0.62
C TYR A 166 -8.07 4.63 0.23
N PHE A 167 -9.08 5.22 0.88
CA PHE A 167 -9.46 6.62 0.74
C PHE A 167 -9.67 7.27 2.11
N MET A 168 -9.61 8.58 2.14
CA MET A 168 -10.04 9.39 3.28
C MET A 168 -11.29 10.19 2.88
N LEU A 169 -12.19 10.37 3.84
CA LEU A 169 -13.35 11.27 3.74
C LEU A 169 -13.17 12.43 4.72
N GLY A 170 -13.57 13.63 4.30
CA GLY A 170 -13.41 14.85 5.07
C GLY A 170 -12.06 15.53 4.90
N LEU A 171 -11.39 15.28 3.79
CA LEU A 171 -10.16 16.00 3.42
C LEU A 171 -10.45 17.50 3.21
N PRO A 172 -9.49 18.39 3.50
CA PRO A 172 -9.62 19.79 3.19
C PRO A 172 -10.01 20.03 1.73
N THR A 173 -10.98 20.90 1.49
CA THR A 173 -11.57 21.23 0.16
C THR A 173 -12.34 20.09 -0.53
N GLU A 174 -12.60 18.98 0.13
CA GLU A 174 -13.38 17.87 -0.44
C GLU A 174 -14.84 18.27 -0.73
N THR A 175 -15.30 17.97 -1.92
CA THR A 175 -16.70 18.18 -2.37
C THR A 175 -17.42 16.83 -2.54
N ASP A 176 -18.72 16.87 -2.81
CA ASP A 176 -19.51 15.65 -3.07
C ASP A 176 -19.03 14.94 -4.36
N GLU A 177 -18.57 15.70 -5.36
CA GLU A 177 -17.99 15.14 -6.58
C GLU A 177 -16.72 14.34 -6.28
N ASP A 178 -15.90 14.79 -5.32
CA ASP A 178 -14.70 14.05 -4.91
C ASP A 178 -15.07 12.72 -4.23
N VAL A 179 -16.14 12.71 -3.45
CA VAL A 179 -16.66 11.50 -2.81
C VAL A 179 -17.23 10.53 -3.86
N LEU A 180 -18.02 11.03 -4.82
CA LEU A 180 -18.55 10.24 -5.93
C LEU A 180 -17.43 9.67 -6.82
N GLY A 181 -16.36 10.42 -7.03
CA GLY A 181 -15.17 9.99 -7.75
C GLY A 181 -14.51 8.73 -7.18
N ILE A 182 -14.72 8.41 -5.90
CA ILE A 182 -14.27 7.15 -5.31
C ILE A 182 -15.00 5.95 -5.97
N ALA A 183 -16.30 6.08 -6.21
CA ALA A 183 -17.07 5.05 -6.90
C ALA A 183 -16.68 4.94 -8.37
N ASP A 184 -16.33 6.07 -9.02
CA ASP A 184 -15.82 6.06 -10.40
C ASP A 184 -14.48 5.31 -10.49
N ILE A 185 -13.53 5.59 -9.61
CA ILE A 185 -12.26 4.83 -9.55
C ILE A 185 -12.51 3.33 -9.37
N ALA A 186 -13.41 2.92 -8.48
CA ALA A 186 -13.71 1.51 -8.28
C ALA A 186 -14.31 0.87 -9.55
N ALA A 187 -15.18 1.59 -10.28
CA ALA A 187 -15.73 1.15 -11.56
C ALA A 187 -14.64 1.04 -12.65
N HIS A 188 -13.72 2.02 -12.73
CA HIS A 188 -12.61 1.98 -13.67
C HIS A 188 -11.64 0.82 -13.37
N VAL A 189 -11.37 0.53 -12.11
CA VAL A 189 -10.57 -0.66 -11.72
C VAL A 189 -11.30 -1.95 -12.10
N MET A 190 -12.61 -2.04 -11.95
CA MET A 190 -13.41 -3.16 -12.44
C MET A 190 -13.31 -3.31 -13.96
N HIS A 191 -13.35 -2.20 -14.69
CA HIS A 191 -13.18 -2.20 -16.14
C HIS A 191 -11.79 -2.69 -16.54
N ALA A 192 -10.74 -2.18 -15.88
CA ALA A 192 -9.36 -2.61 -16.08
C ALA A 192 -9.20 -4.14 -15.89
N TRP A 193 -9.88 -4.72 -14.88
CA TRP A 193 -9.89 -6.17 -14.71
C TRP A 193 -10.58 -6.88 -15.86
N ARG A 194 -11.71 -6.38 -16.34
CA ARG A 194 -12.42 -6.99 -17.49
C ARG A 194 -11.57 -7.01 -18.76
N GLU A 195 -10.71 -6.03 -18.95
CA GLU A 195 -9.83 -5.94 -20.10
C GLU A 195 -8.59 -6.82 -19.98
N SER A 196 -7.93 -6.81 -18.81
CA SER A 196 -6.56 -7.34 -18.65
C SER A 196 -6.47 -8.70 -17.95
N ALA A 197 -7.52 -9.17 -17.27
CA ALA A 197 -7.44 -10.42 -16.51
C ALA A 197 -7.33 -11.64 -17.41
N LEU A 198 -6.32 -12.48 -17.16
CA LEU A 198 -6.12 -13.75 -17.87
C LEU A 198 -7.21 -14.77 -17.58
N ASN A 199 -7.71 -14.81 -16.35
CA ASN A 199 -8.76 -15.73 -15.93
C ASN A 199 -9.90 -14.96 -15.27
N LYS A 200 -11.06 -14.97 -15.89
CA LYS A 200 -12.27 -14.27 -15.44
C LYS A 200 -13.26 -15.17 -14.68
N THR A 201 -12.99 -16.48 -14.59
CA THR A 201 -13.93 -17.45 -13.99
C THR A 201 -14.11 -17.26 -12.49
N ARG A 202 -13.09 -16.75 -11.80
CA ARG A 202 -13.13 -16.52 -10.33
C ARG A 202 -13.67 -15.15 -9.95
N GLY A 203 -13.94 -14.28 -10.92
CA GLY A 203 -14.33 -12.89 -10.66
C GLY A 203 -13.18 -12.08 -10.05
N VAL A 204 -13.47 -10.82 -9.69
CA VAL A 204 -12.56 -9.93 -8.97
C VAL A 204 -13.21 -9.44 -7.68
N ARG A 205 -12.39 -9.23 -6.66
CA ARG A 205 -12.83 -8.57 -5.42
C ARG A 205 -12.14 -7.21 -5.31
N ILE A 206 -12.93 -6.14 -5.46
CA ILE A 206 -12.47 -4.78 -5.23
C ILE A 206 -13.04 -4.33 -3.88
N THR A 207 -12.17 -3.93 -2.96
CA THR A 207 -12.57 -3.45 -1.64
C THR A 207 -12.23 -1.98 -1.54
N VAL A 208 -13.24 -1.13 -1.40
CA VAL A 208 -13.06 0.29 -1.05
C VAL A 208 -13.10 0.41 0.48
N SER A 209 -12.05 0.95 1.05
CA SER A 209 -11.94 1.20 2.49
C SER A 209 -11.75 2.69 2.72
N THR A 210 -12.64 3.31 3.47
CA THR A 210 -12.58 4.72 3.81
C THR A 210 -12.23 4.92 5.27
N SER A 211 -11.46 5.96 5.55
CA SER A 211 -11.18 6.43 6.90
C SER A 211 -11.55 7.90 7.03
N TRP A 212 -11.91 8.33 8.23
CA TRP A 212 -12.16 9.74 8.53
C TRP A 212 -10.83 10.50 8.58
N PHE A 213 -10.72 11.63 7.87
CA PHE A 213 -9.56 12.50 7.96
C PHE A 213 -9.42 13.05 9.38
N VAL A 214 -8.22 12.91 9.93
CA VAL A 214 -7.85 13.49 11.23
C VAL A 214 -6.62 14.36 11.01
N PRO A 215 -6.69 15.68 11.29
CA PRO A 215 -5.53 16.56 11.19
C PRO A 215 -4.45 16.09 12.17
N LYS A 216 -3.21 15.97 11.68
CA LYS A 216 -2.08 15.49 12.47
C LYS A 216 -1.08 16.60 12.74
N PRO A 217 -0.53 16.71 13.96
CA PRO A 217 0.47 17.72 14.28
C PRO A 217 1.71 17.57 13.36
N HIS A 218 2.39 18.67 13.12
CA HIS A 218 3.56 18.78 12.25
C HIS A 218 3.33 18.47 10.78
N THR A 219 2.07 18.46 10.32
CA THR A 219 1.72 18.33 8.89
C THR A 219 1.25 19.67 8.32
N ALA A 220 1.21 19.79 6.99
CA ALA A 220 0.64 20.97 6.34
C ALA A 220 -0.84 21.18 6.72
N PHE A 221 -1.57 20.10 7.01
CA PHE A 221 -2.99 20.15 7.37
C PHE A 221 -3.25 20.14 8.89
N GLN A 222 -2.26 20.44 9.71
CA GLN A 222 -2.42 20.42 11.18
C GLN A 222 -3.46 21.39 11.72
N TRP A 223 -3.79 22.46 10.98
CA TRP A 223 -4.75 23.48 11.37
C TRP A 223 -6.08 23.40 10.62
N GLU A 224 -6.21 22.42 9.73
CA GLU A 224 -7.47 22.17 9.04
C GLU A 224 -8.50 21.55 9.99
N PRO A 225 -9.78 21.90 9.86
CA PRO A 225 -10.82 21.32 10.70
C PRO A 225 -11.08 19.86 10.33
N GLN A 226 -11.39 19.05 11.33
CA GLN A 226 -12.03 17.76 11.09
C GLN A 226 -13.54 17.98 10.90
N ILE A 227 -14.13 17.40 9.86
CA ILE A 227 -15.59 17.52 9.64
C ILE A 227 -16.37 16.88 10.80
N PRO A 228 -17.60 17.37 11.13
CA PRO A 228 -18.47 16.74 12.12
C PRO A 228 -18.85 15.30 11.73
N ILE A 229 -19.25 14.50 12.72
CA ILE A 229 -19.61 13.09 12.48
C ILE A 229 -20.82 12.96 11.55
N GLU A 230 -21.78 13.85 11.66
CA GLU A 230 -23.00 13.86 10.84
C GLU A 230 -22.66 14.07 9.35
N GLU A 231 -21.67 14.94 9.07
CA GLU A 231 -21.19 15.17 7.71
C GLU A 231 -20.35 13.98 7.20
N TYR A 232 -19.56 13.35 8.06
CA TYR A 232 -18.87 12.11 7.70
C TYR A 232 -19.84 10.99 7.35
N GLU A 233 -20.88 10.80 8.17
CA GLU A 233 -21.92 9.79 7.92
C GLU A 233 -22.72 10.08 6.64
N ARG A 234 -23.00 11.35 6.37
CA ARG A 234 -23.64 11.78 5.11
C ARG A 234 -22.80 11.38 3.89
N ARG A 235 -21.50 11.65 3.93
CA ARG A 235 -20.57 11.29 2.84
C ARG A 235 -20.41 9.77 2.68
N VAL A 236 -20.36 9.03 3.78
CA VAL A 236 -20.36 7.56 3.73
C VAL A 236 -21.64 7.03 3.07
N LYS A 237 -22.80 7.61 3.39
CA LYS A 237 -24.08 7.25 2.76
C LYS A 237 -24.06 7.56 1.26
N LEU A 238 -23.64 8.76 0.88
CA LEU A 238 -23.50 9.18 -0.52
C LEU A 238 -22.64 8.21 -1.32
N LEU A 239 -21.46 7.84 -0.78
CA LEU A 239 -20.57 6.88 -1.41
C LEU A 239 -21.21 5.49 -1.56
N ARG A 240 -21.89 4.99 -0.51
CA ARG A 240 -22.55 3.68 -0.57
C ARG A 240 -23.65 3.64 -1.64
N GLU A 241 -24.42 4.70 -1.77
CA GLU A 241 -25.45 4.82 -2.80
C GLU A 241 -24.85 4.82 -4.21
N ALA A 242 -23.74 5.56 -4.40
CA ALA A 242 -23.01 5.59 -5.67
C ALA A 242 -22.41 4.23 -6.03
N MET A 243 -21.83 3.52 -5.07
CA MET A 243 -21.28 2.17 -5.28
C MET A 243 -22.36 1.16 -5.69
N ASN A 244 -23.54 1.19 -5.06
CA ASN A 244 -24.64 0.30 -5.38
C ASN A 244 -25.18 0.51 -6.81
N THR A 245 -25.21 1.76 -7.29
CA THR A 245 -25.68 2.07 -8.65
C THR A 245 -24.69 1.67 -9.74
N LYS A 246 -23.40 1.59 -9.43
CA LYS A 246 -22.35 1.25 -10.41
C LYS A 246 -22.07 -0.24 -10.52
N SER A 247 -22.75 -1.09 -9.78
CA SER A 247 -22.56 -2.56 -9.79
C SER A 247 -21.09 -2.96 -9.55
N VAL A 248 -20.45 -2.28 -8.60
CA VAL A 248 -19.06 -2.53 -8.17
C VAL A 248 -19.04 -3.46 -6.96
#